data_e9234d5e0d32277e61b77184e96f0d4c
#
_entry.id   e9234d5e0d32277e61b77184e96f0d4c
#
_cell.length_a   1.000
_cell.length_b   1.000
_cell.length_c   1.000
_cell.angle_alpha   90.00
_cell.angle_beta   90.00
_cell.angle_gamma   90.00
#
_symmetry.space_group_name_H-M   'P 1'
#
loop_
_entity.id
_entity.type
_entity.pdbx_description
1 polymer ?
#
loop_
_entity_poly.entity_id
_entity_poly.type
_entity_poly.pdbx_seq_one_letter_code
_entity_poly.pdbx_strand_id
1 'polypeptide(L)'
;MNESLLMIFRGLTVLSVALLVVGIVKPEWIRFGQKQLGRPTIIAVALSLLVIGLSGMGAIPSIGKYNIETVKLGAAPSETVYAVDKDTRQCDSGTKSGHAGASDDEQAPTGIRYMVKTPANYNATIAHPLLMVYAPARTNRHESENFVSLTQEATAAGFIVAYADHRTMSPKAIEELAAIPGLIELKWCVDHKRIVLTGHSDGGTTAMAIAFINGTKHIPAAIAPSAAGIRGEDLKAYQCPNPLPIMIMHSSQDTHFPGYGKEAIQWWAACNGCDIAPPIKDADGCVIYRGCKNNVTTRYCEGTGTHTKWPGNNKAIIDFFRSGQDVR
;
A
#
# COMPACT_ATOMS: atom_id res chain seq x y z
N MET A 1 -19.68 20.43 -0.61
CA MET A 1 -19.46 21.68 -1.40
C MET A 1 -20.62 21.85 -2.35
N ASN A 2 -21.12 23.05 -2.44
CA ASN A 2 -22.41 23.42 -2.99
C ASN A 2 -22.46 23.16 -4.50
N GLU A 3 -23.50 22.53 -5.03
CA GLU A 3 -23.76 22.37 -6.47
C GLU A 3 -23.67 23.70 -7.22
N SER A 4 -24.02 24.80 -6.54
CA SER A 4 -23.85 26.14 -7.02
C SER A 4 -22.40 26.49 -7.42
N LEU A 5 -21.41 26.02 -6.67
CA LEU A 5 -19.99 26.30 -6.96
C LEU A 5 -19.50 25.51 -8.19
N LEU A 6 -19.97 24.29 -8.36
CA LEU A 6 -19.68 23.48 -9.55
C LEU A 6 -20.32 24.09 -10.81
N MET A 7 -21.52 24.63 -10.69
CA MET A 7 -22.15 25.35 -11.79
C MET A 7 -21.39 26.62 -12.19
N ILE A 8 -20.84 27.34 -11.20
CA ILE A 8 -19.99 28.52 -11.45
C ILE A 8 -18.75 28.12 -12.25
N PHE A 9 -18.02 27.08 -11.85
CA PHE A 9 -16.81 26.64 -12.57
C PHE A 9 -17.11 26.11 -13.97
N ARG A 10 -18.23 25.39 -14.15
CA ARG A 10 -18.71 24.99 -15.49
C ARG A 10 -19.07 26.20 -16.34
N GLY A 11 -19.75 27.18 -15.78
CA GLY A 11 -20.09 28.42 -16.45
C GLY A 11 -18.84 29.21 -16.91
N LEU A 12 -17.82 29.30 -16.05
CA LEU A 12 -16.52 29.92 -16.37
C LEU A 12 -15.81 29.20 -17.53
N THR A 13 -15.83 27.88 -17.55
CA THR A 13 -15.21 27.09 -18.62
C THR A 13 -15.93 27.30 -19.96
N VAL A 14 -17.26 27.28 -19.96
CA VAL A 14 -18.07 27.57 -21.19
C VAL A 14 -17.82 28.97 -21.69
N LEU A 15 -17.83 29.97 -20.79
CA LEU A 15 -17.58 31.37 -21.13
C LEU A 15 -16.18 31.56 -21.72
N SER A 16 -15.17 30.91 -21.17
CA SER A 16 -13.77 31.00 -21.65
C SER A 16 -13.62 30.44 -23.07
N VAL A 17 -14.27 29.30 -23.35
CA VAL A 17 -14.28 28.72 -24.71
C VAL A 17 -14.97 29.63 -25.71
N ALA A 18 -16.13 30.21 -25.34
CA ALA A 18 -16.85 31.17 -26.17
C ALA A 18 -16.01 32.42 -26.48
N LEU A 19 -15.31 32.99 -25.45
CA LEU A 19 -14.41 34.12 -25.61
C LEU A 19 -13.20 33.79 -26.49
N LEU A 20 -12.64 32.59 -26.41
CA LEU A 20 -11.57 32.15 -27.29
C LEU A 20 -12.02 32.11 -28.75
N VAL A 21 -13.17 31.47 -29.01
CA VAL A 21 -13.70 31.36 -30.39
C VAL A 21 -13.97 32.74 -30.97
N VAL A 22 -14.70 33.60 -30.25
CA VAL A 22 -15.02 34.95 -30.73
C VAL A 22 -13.73 35.80 -30.85
N GLY A 23 -12.81 35.72 -29.91
CA GLY A 23 -11.55 36.45 -29.94
C GLY A 23 -10.64 36.09 -31.12
N ILE A 24 -10.71 34.84 -31.59
CA ILE A 24 -9.97 34.41 -32.78
C ILE A 24 -10.65 34.82 -34.08
N VAL A 25 -11.98 34.61 -34.17
CA VAL A 25 -12.74 34.78 -35.42
C VAL A 25 -13.16 36.24 -35.66
N LYS A 26 -13.71 36.89 -34.63
CA LYS A 26 -14.25 38.28 -34.73
C LYS A 26 -13.90 39.09 -33.46
N PRO A 27 -12.67 39.46 -33.24
CA PRO A 27 -12.25 40.18 -32.02
C PRO A 27 -12.94 41.54 -31.85
N GLU A 28 -13.41 42.17 -32.95
CA GLU A 28 -14.13 43.42 -32.94
C GLU A 28 -15.47 43.39 -32.19
N TRP A 29 -15.99 42.20 -31.91
CA TRP A 29 -17.26 42.01 -31.15
C TRP A 29 -17.01 42.11 -29.62
N ILE A 30 -15.78 42.02 -29.17
CA ILE A 30 -15.47 42.06 -27.74
C ILE A 30 -14.96 43.46 -27.35
N ARG A 31 -15.83 44.21 -26.63
CA ARG A 31 -15.56 45.53 -26.11
C ARG A 31 -15.67 45.55 -24.59
N PHE A 32 -14.75 46.28 -23.93
CA PHE A 32 -14.84 46.56 -22.50
C PHE A 32 -15.00 48.08 -22.33
N GLY A 33 -16.23 48.54 -22.07
CA GLY A 33 -16.58 49.93 -22.10
C GLY A 33 -16.45 50.53 -23.54
N GLN A 34 -15.73 51.63 -23.65
CA GLN A 34 -15.53 52.31 -24.96
C GLN A 34 -14.23 51.79 -25.68
N LYS A 35 -13.45 50.88 -25.07
CA LYS A 35 -12.22 50.35 -25.65
C LYS A 35 -12.45 48.98 -26.28
N GLN A 36 -11.96 48.84 -27.51
CA GLN A 36 -11.86 47.53 -28.16
C GLN A 36 -10.63 46.81 -27.62
N LEU A 37 -10.80 45.55 -27.19
CA LEU A 37 -9.70 44.74 -26.71
C LEU A 37 -8.95 44.11 -27.88
N GLY A 38 -7.63 44.16 -27.82
CA GLY A 38 -6.78 43.51 -28.83
C GLY A 38 -6.83 41.95 -28.68
N ARG A 39 -6.64 41.26 -29.82
CA ARG A 39 -6.59 39.77 -29.84
C ARG A 39 -5.76 39.16 -28.73
N PRO A 40 -4.48 39.59 -28.45
CA PRO A 40 -3.67 38.98 -27.41
C PRO A 40 -4.30 39.12 -26.02
N THR A 41 -4.91 40.24 -25.71
CA THR A 41 -5.61 40.49 -24.44
C THR A 41 -6.81 39.57 -24.25
N ILE A 42 -7.63 39.39 -25.30
CA ILE A 42 -8.82 38.55 -25.30
C ILE A 42 -8.38 37.10 -25.07
N ILE A 43 -7.36 36.60 -25.78
CA ILE A 43 -6.82 35.26 -25.64
C ILE A 43 -6.28 35.04 -24.24
N ALA A 44 -5.52 36.00 -23.70
CA ALA A 44 -4.97 35.87 -22.34
C ALA A 44 -6.05 35.79 -21.27
N VAL A 45 -7.10 36.61 -21.35
CA VAL A 45 -8.24 36.58 -20.42
C VAL A 45 -9.00 35.25 -20.56
N ALA A 46 -9.25 34.79 -21.76
CA ALA A 46 -9.95 33.54 -21.99
C ALA A 46 -9.17 32.33 -21.46
N LEU A 47 -7.86 32.26 -21.69
CA LEU A 47 -6.99 31.22 -21.14
C LEU A 47 -6.96 31.25 -19.61
N SER A 48 -6.89 32.42 -19.01
CA SER A 48 -6.92 32.57 -17.54
C SER A 48 -8.22 32.03 -16.95
N LEU A 49 -9.37 32.37 -17.55
CA LEU A 49 -10.68 31.86 -17.12
C LEU A 49 -10.81 30.35 -17.34
N LEU A 50 -10.22 29.81 -18.40
CA LEU A 50 -10.20 28.37 -18.68
C LEU A 50 -9.39 27.63 -17.59
N VAL A 51 -8.21 28.14 -17.23
CA VAL A 51 -7.39 27.56 -16.17
C VAL A 51 -8.12 27.58 -14.82
N ILE A 52 -8.75 28.72 -14.47
CA ILE A 52 -9.53 28.82 -13.23
C ILE A 52 -10.71 27.83 -13.24
N GLY A 53 -11.47 27.75 -14.35
CA GLY A 53 -12.58 26.83 -14.49
C GLY A 53 -12.18 25.37 -14.38
N LEU A 54 -11.11 24.96 -15.08
CA LEU A 54 -10.61 23.59 -15.06
C LEU A 54 -9.96 23.23 -13.72
N SER A 55 -9.16 24.13 -13.14
CA SER A 55 -8.55 23.93 -11.83
C SER A 55 -9.61 23.81 -10.73
N GLY A 56 -10.65 24.63 -10.79
CA GLY A 56 -11.77 24.55 -9.85
C GLY A 56 -12.59 23.26 -9.97
N MET A 57 -12.76 22.74 -11.19
CA MET A 57 -13.40 21.43 -11.40
C MET A 57 -12.50 20.26 -11.00
N GLY A 58 -11.18 20.36 -11.21
CA GLY A 58 -10.19 19.34 -10.82
C GLY A 58 -9.88 19.34 -9.34
N ALA A 59 -10.04 20.46 -8.64
CA ALA A 59 -9.91 20.57 -7.18
C ALA A 59 -11.15 20.05 -6.44
N ILE A 60 -12.19 19.66 -7.17
CA ILE A 60 -13.36 18.97 -6.63
C ILE A 60 -13.09 17.47 -6.82
N PRO A 61 -12.57 16.73 -5.80
CA PRO A 61 -12.71 15.29 -5.84
C PRO A 61 -14.20 15.01 -6.06
N SER A 62 -14.52 14.12 -7.00
CA SER A 62 -15.87 13.57 -7.11
C SER A 62 -16.14 12.86 -5.77
N ILE A 63 -16.67 13.61 -4.82
CA ILE A 63 -17.30 13.05 -3.63
C ILE A 63 -18.55 12.38 -4.19
N GLY A 64 -18.36 11.13 -4.65
CA GLY A 64 -19.47 10.20 -4.76
C GLY A 64 -20.18 10.33 -3.42
N LYS A 65 -21.51 10.46 -3.44
CA LYS A 65 -22.34 10.47 -2.26
C LYS A 65 -21.90 9.31 -1.36
N TYR A 66 -20.96 9.58 -0.47
CA TYR A 66 -20.82 8.77 0.71
C TYR A 66 -22.07 9.10 1.51
N ASN A 67 -23.06 8.22 1.45
CA ASN A 67 -23.99 8.08 2.52
C ASN A 67 -23.11 7.85 3.75
N ILE A 68 -22.97 8.89 4.56
CA ILE A 68 -22.63 8.73 5.95
C ILE A 68 -23.91 8.13 6.55
N GLU A 69 -24.18 6.86 6.27
CA GLU A 69 -24.83 6.04 7.25
C GLU A 69 -23.87 6.12 8.45
N THR A 70 -24.34 6.75 9.51
CA THR A 70 -23.75 6.61 10.83
C THR A 70 -23.56 5.12 10.99
N VAL A 71 -22.32 4.65 10.79
CA VAL A 71 -21.92 3.32 11.18
C VAL A 71 -22.24 3.31 12.66
N LYS A 72 -23.40 2.72 13.01
CA LYS A 72 -23.63 2.26 14.38
C LYS A 72 -22.36 1.47 14.65
N LEU A 73 -21.54 1.95 15.60
CA LEU A 73 -20.49 1.14 16.17
C LEU A 73 -21.19 -0.17 16.57
N GLY A 74 -21.06 -1.17 15.71
CA GLY A 74 -21.46 -2.52 16.03
C GLY A 74 -20.71 -2.83 17.33
N ALA A 75 -21.37 -3.49 18.25
CA ALA A 75 -20.77 -3.97 19.47
C ALA A 75 -19.35 -4.43 19.15
N ALA A 76 -18.37 -3.94 19.92
CA ALA A 76 -16.97 -4.29 19.75
C ALA A 76 -16.90 -5.79 19.41
N PRO A 77 -16.21 -6.22 18.33
CA PRO A 77 -16.11 -7.62 18.04
C PRO A 77 -15.70 -8.30 19.32
N SER A 78 -16.45 -9.30 19.72
CA SER A 78 -16.17 -10.14 20.89
C SER A 78 -14.66 -10.33 20.92
N GLU A 79 -14.02 -9.90 22.00
CA GLU A 79 -12.58 -10.01 22.19
C GLU A 79 -12.15 -11.41 21.83
N THR A 80 -11.69 -11.61 20.60
CA THR A 80 -10.87 -12.75 20.28
C THR A 80 -9.58 -12.49 21.02
N VAL A 81 -9.55 -12.95 22.27
CA VAL A 81 -8.35 -12.97 23.09
C VAL A 81 -7.33 -13.69 22.24
N TYR A 82 -6.34 -12.95 21.72
CA TYR A 82 -5.16 -13.55 21.13
C TYR A 82 -4.63 -14.51 22.19
N ALA A 83 -4.77 -15.81 21.95
CA ALA A 83 -4.29 -16.81 22.88
C ALA A 83 -2.79 -16.65 22.96
N VAL A 84 -2.32 -16.06 24.06
CA VAL A 84 -0.90 -15.95 24.37
C VAL A 84 -0.44 -17.37 24.61
N ASP A 85 0.26 -17.94 23.62
CA ASP A 85 0.90 -19.24 23.78
C ASP A 85 1.96 -19.12 24.89
N LYS A 86 2.18 -20.22 25.65
CA LYS A 86 3.17 -20.24 26.75
C LYS A 86 4.58 -19.86 26.30
N ASP A 87 4.86 -20.00 24.99
CA ASP A 87 6.14 -19.67 24.36
C ASP A 87 6.19 -18.24 23.78
N THR A 88 5.15 -17.42 23.98
CA THR A 88 5.14 -16.04 23.48
C THR A 88 6.23 -15.23 24.19
N ARG A 89 7.16 -14.65 23.40
CA ARG A 89 8.21 -13.77 23.91
C ARG A 89 7.60 -12.63 24.71
N GLN A 90 8.20 -12.33 25.85
CA GLN A 90 7.82 -11.20 26.70
C GLN A 90 8.86 -10.08 26.60
N CYS A 91 8.37 -8.85 26.76
CA CYS A 91 9.22 -7.69 26.95
C CYS A 91 9.20 -7.28 28.43
N ASP A 92 10.32 -6.75 28.92
CA ASP A 92 10.41 -6.28 30.29
C ASP A 92 9.43 -5.12 30.53
N SER A 93 8.75 -5.16 31.67
CA SER A 93 7.78 -4.12 32.04
C SER A 93 8.45 -2.74 32.09
N GLY A 94 7.81 -1.76 31.50
CA GLY A 94 8.27 -0.35 31.47
C GLY A 94 9.39 -0.07 30.46
N THR A 95 9.85 -1.05 29.68
CA THR A 95 10.90 -0.84 28.67
C THR A 95 10.38 -0.32 27.35
N LYS A 96 9.07 -0.46 27.08
CA LYS A 96 8.43 -0.03 25.85
C LYS A 96 7.60 1.23 26.08
N SER A 97 7.93 2.29 25.33
CA SER A 97 7.25 3.58 25.40
C SER A 97 5.99 3.68 24.53
N GLY A 98 5.81 2.75 23.58
CA GLY A 98 4.67 2.72 22.67
C GLY A 98 3.39 2.35 23.41
N HIS A 99 2.30 3.05 23.09
CA HIS A 99 0.98 2.87 23.71
C HIS A 99 0.02 2.12 22.79
N ALA A 100 -1.09 1.65 23.35
CA ALA A 100 -2.19 1.07 22.59
C ALA A 100 -2.91 2.14 21.75
N GLY A 101 -3.45 1.72 20.58
CA GLY A 101 -4.18 2.59 19.67
C GLY A 101 -3.34 3.00 18.47
N ALA A 102 -3.48 4.25 18.04
CA ALA A 102 -2.80 4.79 16.87
C ALA A 102 -1.72 5.79 17.26
N SER A 103 -0.54 5.68 16.66
CA SER A 103 0.53 6.68 16.68
C SER A 103 0.85 7.08 15.25
N ASP A 104 0.79 8.39 14.94
CA ASP A 104 0.98 8.93 13.59
C ASP A 104 2.19 9.88 13.47
N ASP A 105 2.89 10.13 14.56
CA ASP A 105 3.98 11.11 14.66
C ASP A 105 5.35 10.45 14.49
N GLU A 106 5.38 9.18 14.12
CA GLU A 106 6.62 8.43 14.02
C GLU A 106 7.43 8.86 12.81
N GLN A 107 8.74 9.03 13.03
CA GLN A 107 9.67 9.38 11.98
C GLN A 107 11.00 8.63 12.16
N ALA A 108 11.47 8.02 11.08
CA ALA A 108 12.80 7.45 11.03
C ALA A 108 13.88 8.56 10.98
N PRO A 109 15.12 8.30 11.40
CA PRO A 109 16.23 9.25 11.28
C PRO A 109 16.47 9.76 9.86
N THR A 110 16.07 8.98 8.86
CA THR A 110 16.13 9.31 7.43
C THR A 110 15.03 10.26 6.95
N GLY A 111 14.14 10.68 7.85
CA GLY A 111 13.01 11.56 7.56
C GLY A 111 11.77 10.84 7.03
N ILE A 112 11.77 9.50 6.88
CA ILE A 112 10.59 8.75 6.47
C ILE A 112 9.58 8.75 7.62
N ARG A 113 8.37 9.22 7.35
CA ARG A 113 7.28 9.17 8.33
C ARG A 113 6.56 7.82 8.22
N TYR A 114 6.12 7.31 9.36
CA TYR A 114 5.30 6.11 9.44
C TYR A 114 4.29 6.23 10.56
N MET A 115 3.26 5.41 10.52
CA MET A 115 2.28 5.31 11.59
C MET A 115 2.19 3.87 12.08
N VAL A 116 1.77 3.71 13.32
CA VAL A 116 1.62 2.41 13.98
C VAL A 116 0.19 2.29 14.52
N LYS A 117 -0.46 1.17 14.28
CA LYS A 117 -1.76 0.79 14.80
C LYS A 117 -1.60 -0.50 15.59
N THR A 118 -2.06 -0.53 16.82
CA THR A 118 -1.98 -1.73 17.66
C THR A 118 -3.34 -2.42 17.79
N PRO A 119 -3.35 -3.72 18.17
CA PRO A 119 -4.56 -4.37 18.65
C PRO A 119 -5.20 -3.59 19.80
N ALA A 120 -6.53 -3.68 19.93
CA ALA A 120 -7.25 -3.01 21.02
C ALA A 120 -6.81 -3.51 22.41
N ASN A 121 -6.37 -4.77 22.49
CA ASN A 121 -5.85 -5.42 23.70
C ASN A 121 -4.32 -5.43 23.75
N TYR A 122 -3.64 -4.51 23.06
CA TYR A 122 -2.19 -4.42 23.10
C TYR A 122 -1.65 -4.36 24.53
N ASN A 123 -0.65 -5.17 24.80
CA ASN A 123 0.06 -5.22 26.05
C ASN A 123 1.57 -5.06 25.80
N ALA A 124 2.18 -4.04 26.40
CA ALA A 124 3.58 -3.71 26.21
C ALA A 124 4.57 -4.78 26.74
N THR A 125 4.08 -5.77 27.49
CA THR A 125 4.89 -6.90 28.00
C THR A 125 4.75 -8.16 27.14
N ILE A 126 3.82 -8.21 26.19
CA ILE A 126 3.56 -9.36 25.33
C ILE A 126 4.03 -9.03 23.92
N ALA A 127 4.91 -9.84 23.34
CA ALA A 127 5.44 -9.60 22.00
C ALA A 127 4.38 -9.93 20.91
N HIS A 128 3.99 -8.91 20.17
CA HIS A 128 3.05 -8.99 19.06
C HIS A 128 3.78 -9.21 17.74
N PRO A 129 3.18 -9.91 16.77
CA PRO A 129 3.68 -9.90 15.39
C PRO A 129 3.54 -8.49 14.80
N LEU A 130 4.44 -8.12 13.88
CA LEU A 130 4.41 -6.85 13.17
C LEU A 130 4.10 -7.08 11.69
N LEU A 131 3.04 -6.43 11.19
CA LEU A 131 2.77 -6.30 9.77
C LEU A 131 3.25 -4.93 9.30
N MET A 132 4.26 -4.92 8.46
CA MET A 132 4.75 -3.71 7.80
C MET A 132 4.16 -3.57 6.41
N VAL A 133 3.54 -2.43 6.12
CA VAL A 133 2.93 -2.10 4.83
C VAL A 133 3.68 -0.94 4.19
N TYR A 134 4.30 -1.18 3.04
CA TYR A 134 5.01 -0.16 2.27
C TYR A 134 4.09 0.47 1.24
N ALA A 135 4.17 1.80 1.12
CA ALA A 135 3.28 2.57 0.27
C ALA A 135 3.57 2.42 -1.23
N PRO A 136 2.55 2.43 -2.09
CA PRO A 136 2.70 2.61 -3.53
C PRO A 136 3.39 3.92 -3.89
N ALA A 137 3.88 4.02 -5.12
CA ALA A 137 4.53 5.24 -5.63
C ALA A 137 3.69 6.50 -5.38
N ARG A 138 4.33 7.55 -4.87
CA ARG A 138 3.76 8.88 -4.64
C ARG A 138 2.62 8.93 -3.61
N THR A 139 2.43 7.91 -2.80
CA THR A 139 1.45 7.90 -1.72
C THR A 139 2.11 7.99 -0.36
N ASN A 140 1.35 8.48 0.61
CA ASN A 140 1.77 8.50 2.00
C ASN A 140 1.15 7.32 2.78
N ARG A 141 1.51 7.20 4.06
CA ARG A 141 1.03 6.13 4.96
C ARG A 141 -0.49 6.07 5.10
N HIS A 142 -1.18 7.22 5.10
CA HIS A 142 -2.65 7.27 5.21
C HIS A 142 -3.33 6.81 3.92
N GLU A 143 -2.84 7.27 2.77
CA GLU A 143 -3.33 6.84 1.46
C GLU A 143 -3.09 5.35 1.27
N SER A 144 -1.95 4.83 1.75
CA SER A 144 -1.64 3.41 1.73
C SER A 144 -2.60 2.60 2.63
N GLU A 145 -2.86 3.06 3.88
CA GLU A 145 -3.83 2.42 4.77
C GLU A 145 -5.23 2.34 4.12
N ASN A 146 -5.71 3.47 3.59
CA ASN A 146 -7.02 3.53 2.93
C ASN A 146 -7.10 2.62 1.71
N PHE A 147 -6.01 2.53 0.94
CA PHE A 147 -5.94 1.73 -0.28
C PHE A 147 -5.97 0.23 0.00
N VAL A 148 -5.18 -0.25 0.97
CA VAL A 148 -5.10 -1.70 1.27
C VAL A 148 -6.11 -2.15 2.31
N SER A 149 -6.55 -1.26 3.21
CA SER A 149 -7.55 -1.51 4.27
C SER A 149 -7.27 -2.76 5.12
N LEU A 150 -5.98 -3.00 5.47
CA LEU A 150 -5.56 -4.20 6.22
C LEU A 150 -5.68 -4.04 7.74
N THR A 151 -5.81 -2.80 8.25
CA THR A 151 -5.70 -2.51 9.69
C THR A 151 -6.67 -3.34 10.53
N GLN A 152 -7.95 -3.41 10.15
CA GLN A 152 -8.97 -4.06 10.95
C GLN A 152 -8.71 -5.56 11.09
N GLU A 153 -8.49 -6.27 9.98
CA GLU A 153 -8.23 -7.71 9.98
C GLU A 153 -6.92 -8.05 10.69
N ALA A 154 -5.88 -7.26 10.47
CA ALA A 154 -4.57 -7.51 11.06
C ALA A 154 -4.56 -7.26 12.56
N THR A 155 -5.14 -6.15 13.05
CA THR A 155 -5.22 -5.87 14.48
C THR A 155 -6.14 -6.84 15.21
N ALA A 156 -7.25 -7.27 14.59
CA ALA A 156 -8.10 -8.33 15.13
C ALA A 156 -7.37 -9.69 15.24
N ALA A 157 -6.39 -9.93 14.37
CA ALA A 157 -5.50 -11.10 14.42
C ALA A 157 -4.29 -10.93 15.35
N GLY A 158 -4.20 -9.82 16.10
CA GLY A 158 -3.16 -9.56 17.08
C GLY A 158 -1.89 -8.91 16.53
N PHE A 159 -1.85 -8.51 15.26
CA PHE A 159 -0.71 -7.82 14.68
C PHE A 159 -0.67 -6.34 15.10
N ILE A 160 0.52 -5.85 15.41
CA ILE A 160 0.82 -4.44 15.26
C ILE A 160 0.94 -4.19 13.76
N VAL A 161 0.27 -3.15 13.24
CA VAL A 161 0.33 -2.78 11.81
C VAL A 161 1.02 -1.45 11.66
N ALA A 162 1.97 -1.35 10.75
CA ALA A 162 2.64 -0.10 10.46
C ALA A 162 2.62 0.21 8.96
N TYR A 163 2.41 1.49 8.64
CA TYR A 163 2.41 2.02 7.28
C TYR A 163 3.50 3.07 7.16
N ALA A 164 4.38 2.96 6.17
CA ALA A 164 5.42 3.95 5.89
C ALA A 164 5.09 4.79 4.66
N ASP A 165 5.48 6.06 4.67
CA ASP A 165 5.42 6.91 3.49
C ASP A 165 6.31 6.34 2.38
N HIS A 166 5.90 6.53 1.13
CA HIS A 166 6.68 6.15 -0.04
C HIS A 166 8.03 6.88 -0.09
N ARG A 167 9.04 6.17 -0.57
CA ARG A 167 10.35 6.72 -0.98
C ARG A 167 10.61 6.34 -2.43
N THR A 168 11.13 7.30 -3.21
CA THR A 168 11.57 7.00 -4.58
C THR A 168 12.54 5.83 -4.58
N MET A 169 12.23 4.81 -5.37
CA MET A 169 12.92 3.53 -5.38
C MET A 169 14.41 3.68 -5.66
N SER A 170 15.21 3.13 -4.78
CA SER A 170 16.66 2.97 -4.90
C SER A 170 17.14 1.93 -3.89
N PRO A 171 18.33 1.32 -4.03
CA PRO A 171 18.88 0.43 -3.02
C PRO A 171 18.91 1.07 -1.62
N LYS A 172 19.33 2.32 -1.53
CA LYS A 172 19.34 3.10 -0.29
C LYS A 172 17.95 3.28 0.30
N ALA A 173 16.93 3.59 -0.52
CA ALA A 173 15.55 3.74 -0.06
C ALA A 173 15.00 2.42 0.50
N ILE A 174 15.36 1.28 -0.10
CA ILE A 174 14.98 -0.05 0.41
C ILE A 174 15.61 -0.30 1.78
N GLU A 175 16.89 0.00 1.97
CA GLU A 175 17.58 -0.12 3.25
C GLU A 175 16.96 0.79 4.32
N GLU A 176 16.66 2.05 3.97
CA GLU A 176 16.00 3.01 4.87
C GLU A 176 14.61 2.53 5.30
N LEU A 177 13.82 1.98 4.38
CA LEU A 177 12.50 1.42 4.67
C LEU A 177 12.60 0.12 5.48
N ALA A 178 13.60 -0.71 5.20
CA ALA A 178 13.87 -1.94 5.93
C ALA A 178 14.27 -1.71 7.40
N ALA A 179 14.78 -0.54 7.75
CA ALA A 179 15.14 -0.19 9.13
C ALA A 179 13.92 0.12 10.01
N ILE A 180 12.76 0.46 9.43
CA ILE A 180 11.57 0.90 10.20
C ILE A 180 11.06 -0.16 11.17
N PRO A 181 10.94 -1.46 10.83
CA PRO A 181 10.56 -2.49 11.79
C PRO A 181 11.40 -2.47 13.07
N GLY A 182 12.71 -2.30 12.98
CA GLY A 182 13.60 -2.19 14.13
C GLY A 182 13.31 -0.94 15.00
N LEU A 183 12.96 0.19 14.37
CA LEU A 183 12.56 1.39 15.10
C LEU A 183 11.24 1.20 15.87
N ILE A 184 10.31 0.46 15.28
CA ILE A 184 9.05 0.10 15.93
C ILE A 184 9.31 -0.85 17.11
N GLU A 185 10.19 -1.85 16.96
CA GLU A 185 10.57 -2.77 18.01
C GLU A 185 11.21 -2.05 19.23
N LEU A 186 11.88 -0.92 19.03
CA LEU A 186 12.40 -0.13 20.13
C LEU A 186 11.29 0.41 21.04
N LYS A 187 10.13 0.80 20.47
CA LYS A 187 9.04 1.46 21.18
C LYS A 187 7.90 0.52 21.58
N TRP A 188 7.55 -0.45 20.73
CA TRP A 188 6.49 -1.43 20.98
C TRP A 188 7.07 -2.82 21.22
N CYS A 189 6.33 -3.63 21.97
CA CYS A 189 6.74 -5.03 22.19
C CYS A 189 6.41 -5.86 20.94
N VAL A 190 7.38 -5.95 20.03
CA VAL A 190 7.32 -6.70 18.78
C VAL A 190 8.07 -8.01 18.89
N ASP A 191 7.55 -9.08 18.37
CA ASP A 191 8.28 -10.31 18.14
C ASP A 191 9.09 -10.21 16.84
N HIS A 192 10.40 -10.01 16.95
CA HIS A 192 11.28 -9.88 15.79
C HIS A 192 11.30 -11.11 14.88
N LYS A 193 10.87 -12.28 15.36
CA LYS A 193 10.72 -13.49 14.55
C LYS A 193 9.42 -13.53 13.76
N ARG A 194 8.51 -12.60 14.01
CA ARG A 194 7.19 -12.52 13.38
C ARG A 194 6.95 -11.15 12.72
N ILE A 195 7.97 -10.62 12.06
CA ILE A 195 7.86 -9.43 11.23
C ILE A 195 7.49 -9.87 9.81
N VAL A 196 6.35 -9.41 9.31
CA VAL A 196 5.86 -9.76 7.97
C VAL A 196 5.68 -8.50 7.13
N LEU A 197 5.94 -8.60 5.82
CA LEU A 197 5.97 -7.44 4.94
C LEU A 197 4.96 -7.59 3.81
N THR A 198 4.29 -6.48 3.49
CA THR A 198 3.42 -6.36 2.31
C THR A 198 3.50 -4.95 1.72
N GLY A 199 2.84 -4.76 0.62
CA GLY A 199 2.70 -3.49 -0.08
C GLY A 199 2.26 -3.72 -1.52
N HIS A 200 1.94 -2.63 -2.22
CA HIS A 200 1.49 -2.67 -3.61
C HIS A 200 2.41 -1.84 -4.48
N SER A 201 2.63 -2.25 -5.73
CA SER A 201 3.46 -1.52 -6.70
C SER A 201 4.89 -1.30 -6.15
N ASP A 202 5.36 -0.06 -5.97
CA ASP A 202 6.65 0.23 -5.32
C ASP A 202 6.71 -0.35 -3.90
N GLY A 203 5.59 -0.34 -3.16
CA GLY A 203 5.53 -0.97 -1.85
C GLY A 203 5.67 -2.50 -1.90
N GLY A 204 5.07 -3.14 -2.91
CA GLY A 204 5.25 -4.57 -3.19
C GLY A 204 6.69 -4.89 -3.61
N THR A 205 7.28 -4.03 -4.43
CA THR A 205 8.69 -4.09 -4.83
C THR A 205 9.60 -3.99 -3.61
N THR A 206 9.33 -3.04 -2.71
CA THR A 206 10.08 -2.87 -1.46
C THR A 206 10.00 -4.11 -0.57
N ALA A 207 8.78 -4.62 -0.31
CA ALA A 207 8.59 -5.82 0.51
C ALA A 207 9.33 -7.04 -0.05
N MET A 208 9.31 -7.21 -1.39
CA MET A 208 10.03 -8.29 -2.06
C MET A 208 11.54 -8.10 -2.00
N ALA A 209 12.04 -6.89 -2.27
CA ALA A 209 13.46 -6.58 -2.30
C ALA A 209 14.13 -6.76 -0.92
N ILE A 210 13.48 -6.33 0.15
CA ILE A 210 13.95 -6.54 1.53
C ILE A 210 14.20 -8.03 1.79
N ALA A 211 13.41 -8.93 1.22
CA ALA A 211 13.50 -10.35 1.48
C ALA A 211 14.64 -11.08 0.76
N PHE A 212 15.32 -10.46 -0.22
CA PHE A 212 16.45 -11.09 -0.92
C PHE A 212 17.75 -10.27 -0.90
N ILE A 213 17.72 -8.99 -0.58
CA ILE A 213 18.94 -8.16 -0.48
C ILE A 213 19.75 -8.59 0.75
N ASN A 214 21.07 -8.79 0.59
CA ASN A 214 21.93 -9.35 1.62
C ASN A 214 21.89 -8.62 2.96
N GLY A 215 21.76 -7.29 2.98
CA GLY A 215 21.71 -6.49 4.20
C GLY A 215 20.39 -6.59 4.96
N THR A 216 19.30 -7.01 4.32
CA THR A 216 17.94 -6.91 4.86
C THR A 216 17.15 -8.22 4.87
N LYS A 217 17.57 -9.23 4.11
CA LYS A 217 16.84 -10.50 3.90
C LYS A 217 16.58 -11.32 5.17
N HIS A 218 17.18 -10.97 6.30
CA HIS A 218 16.97 -11.62 7.58
C HIS A 218 15.78 -11.03 8.37
N ILE A 219 15.23 -9.90 7.92
CA ILE A 219 14.15 -9.18 8.61
C ILE A 219 12.80 -9.89 8.51
N PRO A 220 12.29 -10.25 7.31
CA PRO A 220 10.95 -10.80 7.22
C PRO A 220 10.89 -12.28 7.60
N ALA A 221 9.84 -12.61 8.34
CA ALA A 221 9.41 -13.99 8.57
C ALA A 221 8.53 -14.53 7.43
N ALA A 222 7.81 -13.64 6.72
CA ALA A 222 7.03 -13.92 5.53
C ALA A 222 6.79 -12.64 4.74
N ILE A 223 6.49 -12.76 3.44
CA ILE A 223 6.15 -11.61 2.61
C ILE A 223 4.92 -11.87 1.74
N ALA A 224 4.12 -10.82 1.50
CA ALA A 224 2.96 -10.87 0.61
C ALA A 224 2.95 -9.67 -0.37
N PRO A 225 3.91 -9.56 -1.30
CA PRO A 225 3.99 -8.45 -2.25
C PRO A 225 2.85 -8.49 -3.26
N SER A 226 2.26 -7.31 -3.55
CA SER A 226 1.23 -7.13 -4.57
C SER A 226 1.74 -6.25 -5.70
N ALA A 227 1.52 -6.68 -6.96
CA ALA A 227 1.87 -5.94 -8.18
C ALA A 227 3.29 -5.36 -8.17
N ALA A 228 4.26 -6.13 -7.66
CA ALA A 228 5.66 -5.71 -7.57
C ALA A 228 6.29 -5.52 -8.95
N GLY A 229 7.11 -4.46 -9.09
CA GLY A 229 7.77 -4.07 -10.33
C GLY A 229 9.13 -4.76 -10.53
N ILE A 230 9.27 -6.03 -10.14
CA ILE A 230 10.50 -6.83 -10.32
C ILE A 230 10.19 -8.00 -11.25
N ARG A 231 10.89 -8.07 -12.38
CA ARG A 231 10.79 -9.19 -13.32
C ARG A 231 11.61 -10.38 -12.85
N GLY A 232 11.21 -11.58 -13.31
CA GLY A 232 12.00 -12.78 -13.10
C GLY A 232 13.45 -12.68 -13.62
N GLU A 233 13.67 -11.92 -14.69
CA GLU A 233 15.01 -11.65 -15.21
C GLU A 233 15.86 -10.84 -14.24
N ASP A 234 15.30 -9.81 -13.63
CA ASP A 234 16.00 -8.99 -12.64
C ASP A 234 16.39 -9.82 -11.40
N LEU A 235 15.54 -10.76 -11.02
CA LEU A 235 15.78 -11.65 -9.86
C LEU A 235 16.95 -12.62 -10.08
N LYS A 236 17.27 -12.99 -11.33
CA LYS A 236 18.41 -13.87 -11.64
C LYS A 236 19.78 -13.29 -11.20
N ALA A 237 19.87 -11.98 -11.05
CA ALA A 237 21.08 -11.31 -10.55
C ALA A 237 21.30 -11.51 -9.04
N TYR A 238 20.32 -12.03 -8.31
CA TYR A 238 20.37 -12.17 -6.85
C TYR A 238 20.51 -13.62 -6.43
N GLN A 239 21.19 -13.83 -5.30
CA GLN A 239 21.26 -15.12 -4.66
C GLN A 239 19.96 -15.44 -3.93
N CYS A 240 19.52 -16.69 -3.99
CA CYS A 240 18.39 -17.14 -3.22
C CYS A 240 18.57 -16.84 -1.73
N PRO A 241 17.59 -16.24 -1.06
CA PRO A 241 17.57 -16.19 0.39
C PRO A 241 17.31 -17.58 0.99
N ASN A 242 17.33 -17.69 2.31
CA ASN A 242 16.82 -18.87 2.98
C ASN A 242 15.34 -19.08 2.61
N PRO A 243 14.84 -20.32 2.63
CA PRO A 243 13.44 -20.59 2.37
C PRO A 243 12.52 -19.70 3.22
N LEU A 244 11.60 -18.99 2.56
CA LEU A 244 10.75 -17.97 3.16
C LEU A 244 9.31 -18.14 2.69
N PRO A 245 8.30 -18.14 3.60
CA PRO A 245 6.90 -18.09 3.20
C PRO A 245 6.61 -16.87 2.33
N ILE A 246 6.02 -17.10 1.16
CA ILE A 246 5.70 -16.03 0.21
C ILE A 246 4.33 -16.22 -0.45
N MET A 247 3.56 -15.14 -0.54
CA MET A 247 2.30 -15.05 -1.27
C MET A 247 2.37 -13.87 -2.25
N ILE A 248 2.66 -14.13 -3.51
CA ILE A 248 2.64 -13.08 -4.54
C ILE A 248 1.22 -12.87 -5.05
N MET A 249 0.77 -11.62 -5.04
CA MET A 249 -0.50 -11.19 -5.62
C MET A 249 -0.24 -10.32 -6.85
N HIS A 250 -0.83 -10.68 -7.98
CA HIS A 250 -0.65 -9.93 -9.22
C HIS A 250 -1.88 -10.07 -10.12
N SER A 251 -2.24 -9.02 -10.83
CA SER A 251 -3.40 -9.06 -11.71
C SER A 251 -3.03 -9.49 -13.13
N SER A 252 -3.87 -10.33 -13.75
CA SER A 252 -3.74 -10.69 -15.17
C SER A 252 -3.94 -9.50 -16.11
N GLN A 253 -4.61 -8.44 -15.65
CA GLN A 253 -4.87 -7.21 -16.40
C GLN A 253 -3.91 -6.06 -16.03
N ASP A 254 -2.85 -6.35 -15.31
CA ASP A 254 -1.79 -5.39 -15.02
C ASP A 254 -0.97 -5.13 -16.29
N THR A 255 -1.22 -3.97 -16.92
CA THR A 255 -0.48 -3.53 -18.12
C THR A 255 0.77 -2.74 -17.77
N HIS A 256 0.96 -2.37 -16.50
CA HIS A 256 2.15 -1.66 -16.04
C HIS A 256 3.33 -2.62 -15.82
N PHE A 257 3.05 -3.78 -15.21
CA PHE A 257 4.01 -4.86 -14.96
C PHE A 257 3.48 -6.21 -15.48
N PRO A 258 3.30 -6.36 -16.79
CA PRO A 258 2.61 -7.52 -17.36
C PRO A 258 3.40 -8.82 -17.11
N GLY A 259 2.77 -9.76 -16.37
CA GLY A 259 3.36 -11.08 -16.10
C GLY A 259 4.42 -11.14 -15.00
N TYR A 260 4.88 -10.01 -14.44
CA TYR A 260 5.97 -9.98 -13.46
C TYR A 260 5.72 -10.86 -12.24
N GLY A 261 4.49 -10.90 -11.73
CA GLY A 261 4.17 -11.75 -10.58
C GLY A 261 4.34 -13.25 -10.87
N LYS A 262 4.01 -13.70 -12.10
CA LYS A 262 4.22 -15.10 -12.51
C LYS A 262 5.71 -15.45 -12.64
N GLU A 263 6.50 -14.54 -13.18
CA GLU A 263 7.95 -14.73 -13.28
C GLU A 263 8.60 -14.73 -11.87
N ALA A 264 8.20 -13.80 -11.02
CA ALA A 264 8.74 -13.69 -9.68
C ALA A 264 8.41 -14.94 -8.83
N ILE A 265 7.19 -15.47 -8.87
CA ILE A 265 6.85 -16.65 -8.07
C ILE A 265 7.60 -17.90 -8.53
N GLN A 266 7.92 -18.02 -9.83
CA GLN A 266 8.74 -19.11 -10.34
C GLN A 266 10.16 -19.07 -9.74
N TRP A 267 10.77 -17.88 -9.70
CA TRP A 267 12.06 -17.69 -9.05
C TRP A 267 12.01 -18.03 -7.55
N TRP A 268 10.99 -17.56 -6.86
CA TRP A 268 10.82 -17.86 -5.43
C TRP A 268 10.56 -19.34 -5.16
N ALA A 269 9.79 -20.02 -6.00
CA ALA A 269 9.56 -21.45 -5.88
C ALA A 269 10.88 -22.24 -6.07
N ALA A 270 11.72 -21.83 -7.01
CA ALA A 270 13.05 -22.41 -7.17
C ALA A 270 13.94 -22.15 -5.94
N CYS A 271 13.97 -20.91 -5.41
CA CYS A 271 14.72 -20.56 -4.22
C CYS A 271 14.24 -21.30 -2.97
N ASN A 272 12.94 -21.44 -2.79
CA ASN A 272 12.34 -22.22 -1.73
C ASN A 272 12.51 -23.74 -1.93
N GLY A 273 13.09 -24.16 -3.06
CA GLY A 273 13.35 -25.56 -3.37
C GLY A 273 12.09 -26.40 -3.45
N CYS A 274 11.01 -25.82 -4.00
CA CYS A 274 9.74 -26.50 -4.20
C CYS A 274 9.83 -27.57 -5.29
N ASP A 275 8.91 -28.53 -5.27
CA ASP A 275 8.84 -29.61 -6.28
C ASP A 275 8.65 -29.06 -7.69
N ILE A 276 9.21 -29.78 -8.68
CA ILE A 276 9.00 -29.51 -10.12
C ILE A 276 7.56 -29.91 -10.54
N ALA A 277 6.84 -30.67 -9.71
CA ALA A 277 5.47 -31.10 -9.99
C ALA A 277 4.56 -29.89 -10.24
N PRO A 278 3.57 -30.00 -11.15
CA PRO A 278 2.64 -28.91 -11.42
C PRO A 278 2.00 -28.41 -10.12
N PRO A 279 1.95 -27.07 -9.90
CA PRO A 279 1.30 -26.52 -8.73
C PRO A 279 -0.21 -26.79 -8.76
N ILE A 280 -0.83 -26.77 -7.60
CA ILE A 280 -2.29 -26.97 -7.44
C ILE A 280 -2.96 -25.65 -7.11
N LYS A 281 -4.27 -25.57 -7.37
CA LYS A 281 -5.09 -24.45 -6.89
C LYS A 281 -5.69 -24.79 -5.52
N ASP A 282 -5.67 -23.81 -4.62
CA ASP A 282 -6.34 -23.87 -3.34
C ASP A 282 -7.82 -23.42 -3.42
N ALA A 283 -8.49 -23.37 -2.27
CA ALA A 283 -9.89 -22.96 -2.17
C ALA A 283 -10.12 -21.47 -2.57
N ASP A 284 -9.11 -20.62 -2.42
CA ASP A 284 -9.16 -19.22 -2.82
C ASP A 284 -8.79 -19.01 -4.30
N GLY A 285 -8.50 -20.09 -5.04
CA GLY A 285 -8.10 -20.06 -6.44
C GLY A 285 -6.63 -19.68 -6.67
N CYS A 286 -5.84 -19.53 -5.61
CA CYS A 286 -4.42 -19.27 -5.72
C CYS A 286 -3.66 -20.56 -6.06
N VAL A 287 -2.53 -20.39 -6.75
CA VAL A 287 -1.63 -21.48 -7.12
C VAL A 287 -0.63 -21.74 -5.98
N ILE A 288 -0.56 -22.96 -5.48
CA ILE A 288 0.36 -23.40 -4.43
C ILE A 288 1.45 -24.29 -5.01
N TYR A 289 2.70 -23.96 -4.74
CA TYR A 289 3.87 -24.81 -4.99
C TYR A 289 4.08 -25.72 -3.79
N ARG A 290 4.40 -27.00 -4.03
CA ARG A 290 4.48 -28.04 -2.99
C ARG A 290 5.92 -28.51 -2.78
N GLY A 291 6.14 -29.27 -1.70
CA GLY A 291 7.44 -29.89 -1.41
C GLY A 291 8.55 -28.88 -1.15
N CYS A 292 8.21 -27.64 -0.81
CA CYS A 292 9.19 -26.59 -0.55
C CYS A 292 10.01 -26.92 0.71
N LYS A 293 11.30 -26.56 0.73
CA LYS A 293 12.18 -26.74 1.89
C LYS A 293 11.58 -26.09 3.12
N ASN A 294 11.79 -26.68 4.29
CA ASN A 294 11.27 -26.22 5.57
C ASN A 294 9.73 -26.06 5.59
N ASN A 295 9.02 -26.73 4.68
CA ASN A 295 7.56 -26.64 4.54
C ASN A 295 7.04 -25.21 4.35
N VAL A 296 7.85 -24.28 3.84
CA VAL A 296 7.40 -22.89 3.63
C VAL A 296 6.33 -22.81 2.56
N THR A 297 5.29 -22.03 2.84
CA THR A 297 4.22 -21.76 1.87
C THR A 297 4.74 -20.87 0.74
N THR A 298 4.60 -21.34 -0.51
CA THR A 298 4.91 -20.59 -1.72
C THR A 298 3.66 -20.52 -2.58
N ARG A 299 3.04 -19.32 -2.67
CA ARG A 299 1.70 -19.13 -3.19
C ARG A 299 1.62 -17.98 -4.18
N TYR A 300 0.85 -18.14 -5.26
CA TYR A 300 0.57 -17.11 -6.26
C TYR A 300 -0.93 -16.91 -6.43
N CYS A 301 -1.41 -15.70 -6.19
CA CYS A 301 -2.82 -15.34 -6.31
C CYS A 301 -2.99 -14.37 -7.48
N GLU A 302 -3.69 -14.79 -8.52
CA GLU A 302 -3.96 -13.96 -9.69
C GLU A 302 -5.27 -13.21 -9.54
N GLY A 303 -5.18 -11.88 -9.52
CA GLY A 303 -6.34 -10.99 -9.55
C GLY A 303 -6.80 -10.64 -10.97
N THR A 304 -7.95 -9.98 -11.07
CA THR A 304 -8.55 -9.53 -12.33
C THR A 304 -8.62 -8.01 -12.48
N GLY A 305 -8.06 -7.25 -11.54
CA GLY A 305 -8.03 -5.79 -11.59
C GLY A 305 -6.88 -5.24 -12.45
N THR A 306 -6.88 -3.94 -12.69
CA THR A 306 -5.73 -3.23 -13.26
C THR A 306 -4.63 -3.03 -12.22
N HIS A 307 -3.46 -2.50 -12.65
CA HIS A 307 -2.34 -2.19 -11.73
C HIS A 307 -2.73 -1.34 -10.52
N THR A 308 -3.67 -0.42 -10.68
CA THR A 308 -4.08 0.52 -9.63
C THR A 308 -5.07 -0.06 -8.61
N LYS A 309 -5.28 -1.39 -8.61
CA LYS A 309 -6.27 -2.03 -7.75
C LYS A 309 -5.62 -3.00 -6.77
N TRP A 310 -5.87 -2.80 -5.48
CA TRP A 310 -5.51 -3.78 -4.46
C TRP A 310 -6.36 -5.06 -4.61
N PRO A 311 -5.79 -6.26 -4.41
CA PRO A 311 -6.51 -7.53 -4.63
C PRO A 311 -7.76 -7.74 -3.76
N GLY A 312 -7.85 -7.05 -2.61
CA GLY A 312 -9.03 -7.09 -1.73
C GLY A 312 -9.22 -8.37 -0.92
N ASN A 313 -8.26 -9.30 -0.94
CA ASN A 313 -8.34 -10.56 -0.16
C ASN A 313 -7.59 -10.45 1.17
N ASN A 314 -7.97 -9.46 1.99
CA ASN A 314 -7.27 -9.12 3.23
C ASN A 314 -7.26 -10.28 4.23
N LYS A 315 -8.40 -10.98 4.36
CA LYS A 315 -8.47 -12.15 5.25
C LYS A 315 -7.46 -13.24 4.86
N ALA A 316 -7.37 -13.58 3.56
CA ALA A 316 -6.42 -14.61 3.10
C ALA A 316 -4.96 -14.18 3.29
N ILE A 317 -4.65 -12.88 3.17
CA ILE A 317 -3.31 -12.34 3.45
C ILE A 317 -2.97 -12.51 4.94
N ILE A 318 -3.88 -12.16 5.83
CA ILE A 318 -3.68 -12.29 7.28
C ILE A 318 -3.59 -13.76 7.69
N ASP A 319 -4.46 -14.62 7.15
CA ASP A 319 -4.41 -16.07 7.42
C ASP A 319 -3.09 -16.67 6.93
N PHE A 320 -2.60 -16.25 5.76
CA PHE A 320 -1.28 -16.65 5.26
C PHE A 320 -0.15 -16.23 6.23
N PHE A 321 -0.17 -15.01 6.72
CA PHE A 321 0.85 -14.54 7.68
C PHE A 321 0.78 -15.27 9.02
N ARG A 322 -0.41 -15.67 9.46
CA ARG A 322 -0.58 -16.47 10.68
C ARG A 322 -0.04 -17.90 10.52
N SER A 323 -0.40 -18.57 9.43
CA SER A 323 0.01 -19.96 9.18
C SER A 323 1.52 -20.11 8.93
N GLY A 324 2.17 -19.11 8.36
CA GLY A 324 3.61 -19.10 8.14
C GLY A 324 4.44 -18.93 9.42
N GLN A 325 3.82 -18.64 10.56
CA GLN A 325 4.48 -18.43 11.85
C GLN A 325 4.61 -19.71 12.68
N ASP A 326 3.80 -20.74 12.39
CA ASP A 326 3.77 -21.99 13.15
C ASP A 326 4.87 -22.98 12.73
N VAL A 327 5.75 -22.61 11.79
CA VAL A 327 6.70 -23.51 11.13
C VAL A 327 8.17 -23.26 11.58
N ARG A 328 8.41 -22.41 12.59
CA ARG A 328 9.79 -22.11 13.06
C ARG A 328 10.04 -22.51 14.48
#